data_43f0ed028a6e4a84b9d1b2544354c79f
#
_entry.id   43f0ed028a6e4a84b9d1b2544354c79f
#
_cell.length_a   1.000
_cell.length_b   1.000
_cell.length_c   1.000
_cell.angle_alpha   90.00
_cell.angle_beta   90.00
_cell.angle_gamma   90.00
#
_symmetry.space_group_name_H-M   'P 1'
#
loop_
_entity.id
_entity.type
_entity.pdbx_description
1 polymer ?
#
loop_
_entity_poly.entity_id
_entity_poly.type
_entity_poly.pdbx_seq_one_letter_code
_entity_poly.pdbx_strand_id
1 'polypeptide(L)'
;MIKRGAKLDNLVQIAHNVVIGSNTCLAAQVGVAGSTVIGNNCLIGGQAGIAGHLKIGDNVHMQAKSGVLKNIKSGSVIMGYPAINYMDYNKSFVHFKNLPKVMGFIYNLMKKKDVN
;
A
#
# COMPACT_ATOMS: atom_id res chain seq x y z
N MET A 1 -13.47 -15.18 8.46
CA MET A 1 -14.68 -15.33 7.61
C MET A 1 -14.42 -14.76 6.23
N ILE A 2 -14.71 -15.52 5.21
CA ILE A 2 -14.60 -15.08 3.81
C ILE A 2 -16.01 -14.97 3.26
N LYS A 3 -16.40 -13.76 2.88
CA LYS A 3 -17.79 -13.50 2.47
C LYS A 3 -18.02 -13.85 1.00
N ARG A 4 -19.28 -13.78 0.59
CA ARG A 4 -19.73 -14.23 -0.73
C ARG A 4 -19.05 -13.46 -1.86
N GLY A 5 -18.63 -14.17 -2.90
CA GLY A 5 -18.02 -13.59 -4.09
C GLY A 5 -16.56 -13.19 -3.92
N ALA A 6 -15.97 -13.38 -2.74
CA ALA A 6 -14.54 -13.14 -2.57
C ALA A 6 -13.72 -14.13 -3.41
N LYS A 7 -12.63 -13.64 -4.00
CA LYS A 7 -11.75 -14.44 -4.84
C LYS A 7 -10.32 -14.36 -4.31
N LEU A 8 -9.73 -15.49 -4.02
CA LEU A 8 -8.38 -15.61 -3.52
C LEU A 8 -7.54 -16.42 -4.50
N ASP A 9 -6.50 -15.80 -5.01
CA ASP A 9 -5.58 -16.46 -5.94
C ASP A 9 -4.59 -17.36 -5.18
N ASN A 10 -3.61 -17.90 -5.88
CA ASN A 10 -2.67 -18.86 -5.31
C ASN A 10 -1.79 -18.26 -4.23
N LEU A 11 -1.47 -19.08 -3.23
CA LEU A 11 -0.51 -18.75 -2.17
C LEU A 11 -0.92 -17.54 -1.33
N VAL A 12 -2.22 -17.25 -1.24
CA VAL A 12 -2.74 -16.22 -0.33
C VAL A 12 -2.75 -16.76 1.09
N GLN A 13 -2.19 -16.00 2.03
CA GLN A 13 -2.18 -16.35 3.45
C GLN A 13 -3.21 -15.49 4.19
N ILE A 14 -4.19 -16.13 4.77
CA ILE A 14 -5.20 -15.50 5.63
C ILE A 14 -5.00 -15.99 7.05
N ALA A 15 -4.65 -15.09 7.96
CA ALA A 15 -4.42 -15.45 9.35
C ALA A 15 -5.74 -15.56 10.13
N HIS A 16 -5.63 -15.83 11.43
CA HIS A 16 -6.78 -16.03 12.31
C HIS A 16 -7.65 -14.78 12.40
N ASN A 17 -8.94 -14.95 12.56
CA ASN A 17 -9.93 -13.88 12.80
C ASN A 17 -9.97 -12.79 11.70
N VAL A 18 -9.46 -13.08 10.51
CA VAL A 18 -9.56 -12.16 9.36
C VAL A 18 -10.94 -12.23 8.75
N VAL A 19 -11.47 -11.09 8.35
CA VAL A 19 -12.70 -11.00 7.57
C VAL A 19 -12.38 -10.42 6.19
N ILE A 20 -12.78 -11.14 5.15
CA ILE A 20 -12.69 -10.68 3.76
C ILE A 20 -14.09 -10.37 3.28
N GLY A 21 -14.31 -9.13 2.86
CA GLY A 21 -15.62 -8.65 2.44
C GLY A 21 -16.11 -9.26 1.13
N SER A 22 -17.38 -9.01 0.81
CA SER A 22 -18.01 -9.54 -0.39
C SER A 22 -17.36 -9.00 -1.65
N ASN A 23 -17.17 -9.87 -2.64
CA ASN A 23 -16.61 -9.52 -3.96
C ASN A 23 -15.22 -8.90 -3.91
N THR A 24 -14.49 -9.08 -2.82
CA THR A 24 -13.10 -8.63 -2.69
C THR A 24 -12.17 -9.66 -3.32
N CYS A 25 -11.21 -9.18 -4.10
CA CYS A 25 -10.26 -10.03 -4.81
C CYS A 25 -8.86 -9.83 -4.25
N LEU A 26 -8.21 -10.93 -3.87
CA LEU A 26 -6.82 -10.96 -3.42
C LEU A 26 -5.99 -11.69 -4.47
N ALA A 27 -5.04 -10.99 -5.07
CA ALA A 27 -4.13 -11.58 -6.05
C ALA A 27 -3.11 -12.51 -5.38
N ALA A 28 -2.27 -13.14 -6.19
CA ALA A 28 -1.34 -14.16 -5.69
C ALA A 28 -0.39 -13.63 -4.62
N GLN A 29 -0.14 -14.45 -3.63
CA GLN A 29 0.83 -14.21 -2.56
C GLN A 29 0.49 -13.03 -1.65
N VAL A 30 -0.75 -12.57 -1.62
CA VAL A 30 -1.19 -11.58 -0.62
C VAL A 30 -1.19 -12.21 0.77
N GLY A 31 -0.66 -11.49 1.75
CA GLY A 31 -0.70 -11.90 3.15
C GLY A 31 -1.51 -10.94 4.00
N VAL A 32 -2.46 -11.48 4.77
CA VAL A 32 -3.29 -10.69 5.68
C VAL A 32 -3.06 -11.22 7.10
N ALA A 33 -2.51 -10.37 7.96
CA ALA A 33 -2.22 -10.74 9.34
C ALA A 33 -3.50 -10.76 10.19
N GLY A 34 -3.39 -11.34 11.40
CA GLY A 34 -4.53 -11.65 12.23
C GLY A 34 -5.44 -10.49 12.57
N SER A 35 -6.71 -10.77 12.68
CA SER A 35 -7.77 -9.85 13.15
C SER A 35 -7.98 -8.61 12.26
N THR A 36 -7.50 -8.62 11.04
CA THR A 36 -7.75 -7.54 10.08
C THR A 36 -9.07 -7.77 9.35
N VAL A 37 -9.81 -6.70 9.13
CA VAL A 37 -11.08 -6.71 8.40
C VAL A 37 -10.87 -5.96 7.09
N ILE A 38 -11.12 -6.64 5.97
CA ILE A 38 -11.11 -6.04 4.63
C ILE A 38 -12.55 -5.90 4.16
N GLY A 39 -12.89 -4.71 3.70
CA GLY A 39 -14.25 -4.39 3.26
C GLY A 39 -14.64 -5.05 1.95
N ASN A 40 -15.75 -4.59 1.38
CA ASN A 40 -16.35 -5.13 0.17
C ASN A 40 -15.72 -4.50 -1.09
N ASN A 41 -15.73 -5.25 -2.18
CA ASN A 41 -15.34 -4.76 -3.51
C ASN A 41 -13.93 -4.19 -3.56
N CYS A 42 -13.02 -4.74 -2.76
CA CYS A 42 -11.61 -4.33 -2.78
C CYS A 42 -10.84 -5.14 -3.82
N LEU A 43 -9.79 -4.52 -4.37
CA LEU A 43 -8.83 -5.18 -5.26
C LEU A 43 -7.46 -5.08 -4.62
N ILE A 44 -6.90 -6.22 -4.23
CA ILE A 44 -5.61 -6.27 -3.54
C ILE A 44 -4.58 -6.87 -4.48
N GLY A 45 -3.61 -6.06 -4.86
CA GLY A 45 -2.56 -6.46 -5.81
C GLY A 45 -1.64 -7.54 -5.26
N GLY A 46 -0.97 -8.26 -6.17
CA GLY A 46 -0.11 -9.39 -5.81
C GLY A 46 1.00 -9.02 -4.84
N GLN A 47 1.30 -9.93 -3.95
CA GLN A 47 2.35 -9.78 -2.94
C GLN A 47 2.15 -8.60 -1.97
N ALA A 48 0.95 -8.04 -1.89
CA ALA A 48 0.65 -7.05 -0.87
C ALA A 48 0.65 -7.69 0.52
N GLY A 49 1.15 -6.97 1.50
CA GLY A 49 1.15 -7.39 2.90
C GLY A 49 0.32 -6.43 3.74
N ILE A 50 -0.57 -6.97 4.56
CA ILE A 50 -1.47 -6.18 5.40
C ILE A 50 -1.25 -6.56 6.85
N ALA A 51 -0.87 -5.57 7.67
CA ALA A 51 -0.60 -5.79 9.10
C ALA A 51 -1.87 -6.20 9.85
N GLY A 52 -1.69 -6.69 11.09
CA GLY A 52 -2.78 -7.16 11.92
C GLY A 52 -3.61 -6.04 12.55
N HIS A 53 -4.83 -6.39 12.94
CA HIS A 53 -5.75 -5.51 13.66
C HIS A 53 -6.10 -4.23 12.91
N LEU A 54 -6.10 -4.27 11.59
CA LEU A 54 -6.46 -3.14 10.74
C LEU A 54 -7.88 -3.24 10.23
N LYS A 55 -8.42 -2.09 9.85
CA LYS A 55 -9.68 -1.99 9.13
C LYS A 55 -9.42 -1.35 7.77
N ILE A 56 -9.66 -2.12 6.72
CA ILE A 56 -9.59 -1.67 5.33
C ILE A 56 -11.02 -1.42 4.87
N GLY A 57 -11.30 -0.22 4.40
CA GLY A 57 -12.66 0.15 3.99
C GLY A 57 -13.11 -0.57 2.72
N ASP A 58 -14.26 -0.14 2.21
CA ASP A 58 -14.83 -0.68 0.97
C ASP A 58 -14.19 -0.01 -0.26
N ASN A 59 -14.21 -0.71 -1.39
CA ASN A 59 -13.74 -0.17 -2.67
C ASN A 59 -12.30 0.35 -2.61
N VAL A 60 -11.46 -0.30 -1.82
CA VAL A 60 -10.03 0.03 -1.72
C VAL A 60 -9.26 -0.71 -2.80
N HIS A 61 -8.36 -0.01 -3.45
CA HIS A 61 -7.50 -0.57 -4.49
C HIS A 61 -6.05 -0.48 -4.03
N MET A 62 -5.42 -1.63 -3.81
CA MET A 62 -4.01 -1.72 -3.42
C MET A 62 -3.18 -2.17 -4.61
N GLN A 63 -2.16 -1.41 -4.95
CA GLN A 63 -1.22 -1.83 -5.98
C GLN A 63 -0.36 -3.00 -5.49
N ALA A 64 0.22 -3.74 -6.43
CA ALA A 64 1.08 -4.88 -6.10
C ALA A 64 2.23 -4.46 -5.18
N LYS A 65 2.61 -5.36 -4.28
CA LYS A 65 3.71 -5.18 -3.32
C LYS A 65 3.51 -4.04 -2.32
N SER A 66 2.26 -3.59 -2.14
CA SER A 66 1.96 -2.60 -1.10
C SER A 66 2.14 -3.20 0.30
N GLY A 67 2.71 -2.41 1.20
CA GLY A 67 2.81 -2.76 2.62
C GLY A 67 1.92 -1.84 3.45
N VAL A 68 0.88 -2.40 4.06
CA VAL A 68 -0.14 -1.63 4.75
C VAL A 68 0.02 -1.76 6.25
N LEU A 69 0.30 -0.65 6.93
CA LEU A 69 0.59 -0.60 8.36
C LEU A 69 -0.49 0.13 9.16
N LYS A 70 -1.48 0.70 8.53
CA LYS A 70 -2.54 1.48 9.19
C LYS A 70 -3.88 1.29 8.49
N ASN A 71 -4.95 1.70 9.16
CA ASN A 71 -6.30 1.65 8.59
C ASN A 71 -6.37 2.44 7.29
N ILE A 72 -7.15 1.92 6.35
CA ILE A 72 -7.34 2.54 5.03
C ILE A 72 -8.82 2.88 4.87
N LYS A 73 -9.10 4.13 4.54
CA LYS A 73 -10.48 4.57 4.33
C LYS A 73 -11.03 4.08 3.00
N SER A 74 -12.35 3.93 2.94
CA SER A 74 -13.05 3.48 1.73
C SER A 74 -12.72 4.35 0.52
N GLY A 75 -12.62 3.71 -0.64
CA GLY A 75 -12.36 4.39 -1.90
C GLY A 75 -10.90 4.78 -2.14
N SER A 76 -9.99 4.42 -1.24
CA SER A 76 -8.57 4.77 -1.39
C SER A 76 -7.88 3.92 -2.45
N VAL A 77 -6.95 4.53 -3.18
CA VAL A 77 -5.99 3.83 -4.04
C VAL A 77 -4.61 4.04 -3.43
N ILE A 78 -3.94 2.96 -3.06
CA ILE A 78 -2.68 3.03 -2.30
C ILE A 78 -1.57 2.24 -3.00
N MET A 79 -0.32 2.61 -2.68
CA MET A 79 0.87 2.02 -3.29
C MET A 79 2.07 2.19 -2.36
N GLY A 80 2.98 1.24 -2.39
CA GLY A 80 4.28 1.36 -1.74
C GLY A 80 4.36 0.76 -0.35
N TYR A 81 5.49 0.97 0.30
CA TYR A 81 5.74 0.56 1.68
C TYR A 81 6.47 1.70 2.41
N PRO A 82 5.87 2.30 3.44
CA PRO A 82 4.47 2.14 3.81
C PRO A 82 3.54 2.66 2.71
N ALA A 83 2.41 2.00 2.54
CA ALA A 83 1.49 2.36 1.46
C ALA A 83 0.85 3.72 1.70
N ILE A 84 0.93 4.58 0.70
CA ILE A 84 0.34 5.92 0.70
C ILE A 84 -0.55 6.08 -0.54
N ASN A 85 -1.18 7.25 -0.66
CA ASN A 85 -2.00 7.54 -1.83
C ASN A 85 -1.20 7.33 -3.12
N TYR A 86 -1.84 6.74 -4.12
CA TYR A 86 -1.20 6.37 -5.39
C TYR A 86 -0.54 7.56 -6.10
N MET A 87 -1.26 8.67 -6.20
CA MET A 87 -0.73 9.87 -6.88
C MET A 87 0.45 10.47 -6.12
N ASP A 88 0.35 10.51 -4.80
CA ASP A 88 1.43 11.02 -3.96
C ASP A 88 2.67 10.14 -4.04
N TYR A 89 2.49 8.82 -4.07
CA TYR A 89 3.61 7.90 -4.24
C TYR A 89 4.34 8.16 -5.55
N ASN A 90 3.62 8.26 -6.65
CA ASN A 90 4.23 8.46 -7.96
C ASN A 90 4.96 9.80 -8.05
N LYS A 91 4.36 10.85 -7.51
CA LYS A 91 5.02 12.17 -7.47
C LYS A 91 6.28 12.13 -6.61
N SER A 92 6.21 11.51 -5.46
CA SER A 92 7.35 11.39 -4.55
C SER A 92 8.47 10.53 -5.16
N PHE A 93 8.12 9.47 -5.85
CA PHE A 93 9.09 8.56 -6.47
C PHE A 93 9.89 9.27 -7.58
N VAL A 94 9.27 10.16 -8.35
CA VAL A 94 9.97 10.99 -9.33
C VAL A 94 11.05 11.82 -8.65
N HIS A 95 10.71 12.45 -7.53
CA HIS A 95 11.68 13.23 -6.76
C HIS A 95 12.75 12.35 -6.13
N PHE A 96 12.38 11.18 -5.63
CA PHE A 96 13.34 10.22 -5.10
C PHE A 96 14.40 9.84 -6.14
N LYS A 97 13.99 9.56 -7.37
CA LYS A 97 14.93 9.25 -8.45
C LYS A 97 15.86 10.42 -8.80
N ASN A 98 15.36 11.64 -8.66
CA ASN A 98 16.11 12.85 -8.98
C ASN A 98 16.85 13.43 -7.77
N LEU A 99 16.70 12.82 -6.62
CA LEU A 99 17.28 13.33 -5.37
C LEU A 99 18.79 13.59 -5.45
N PRO A 100 19.63 12.72 -6.07
CA PRO A 100 21.06 13.01 -6.17
C PRO A 100 21.37 14.31 -6.91
N LYS A 101 20.62 14.61 -7.98
CA LYS A 101 20.80 15.87 -8.73
C LYS A 101 20.38 17.07 -7.89
N VAL A 102 19.24 16.97 -7.21
CA VAL A 102 18.72 18.03 -6.35
C VAL A 102 19.70 18.30 -5.20
N MET A 103 20.20 17.26 -4.57
CA MET A 103 21.15 17.39 -3.47
C MET A 103 22.47 18.01 -3.96
N GLY A 104 22.95 17.62 -5.15
CA GLY A 104 24.14 18.22 -5.75
C GLY A 104 23.97 19.72 -5.96
N PHE A 105 22.80 20.14 -6.46
CA PHE A 105 22.50 21.55 -6.64
C PHE A 105 22.48 22.30 -5.30
N ILE A 106 21.85 21.72 -4.27
CA ILE A 106 21.79 22.32 -2.93
C ILE A 106 23.19 22.47 -2.33
N TYR A 107 24.03 21.41 -2.44
CA TYR A 107 25.42 21.47 -1.92
C TYR A 107 26.22 22.55 -2.63
N ASN A 108 26.06 22.73 -3.93
CA ASN A 108 26.73 23.79 -4.65
C ASN A 108 26.30 25.18 -4.18
N LEU A 109 25.01 25.38 -3.93
CA LEU A 109 24.51 26.63 -3.36
C LEU A 109 25.10 26.90 -1.98
N MET A 110 25.20 25.88 -1.15
CA MET A 110 25.77 25.98 0.19
C MET A 110 27.24 26.39 0.11
N LYS A 111 28.03 25.80 -0.79
CA LYS A 111 29.44 26.19 -1.00
C LYS A 111 29.57 27.63 -1.42
N LYS A 112 28.74 28.12 -2.35
CA LYS A 112 28.75 29.53 -2.77
C LYS A 112 28.48 30.47 -1.61
N LYS A 113 27.57 30.09 -0.72
CA LYS A 113 27.23 30.89 0.45
C LYS A 113 28.38 30.93 1.44
N ASP A 114 29.12 29.84 1.61
CA ASP A 114 30.23 29.75 2.55
C ASP A 114 31.47 30.53 2.07
N VAL A 115 31.61 30.75 0.77
CA VAL A 115 32.71 31.51 0.17
C VAL A 115 32.50 33.04 0.34
N ASN A 116 31.29 33.46 0.53
CA ASN A 116 30.97 34.86 0.74
C ASN A 116 30.89 35.19 2.24
#